data_9c6978e5adf8f1bc48834677ccf48491
#
_entry.id   9c6978e5adf8f1bc48834677ccf48491
#
_cell.length_a   1.000
_cell.length_b   1.000
_cell.length_c   1.000
_cell.angle_alpha   90.00
_cell.angle_beta   90.00
_cell.angle_gamma   90.00
#
_symmetry.space_group_name_H-M   'P 1'
#
loop_
_entity.id
_entity.type
_entity.pdbx_description
1 polymer ?
#
loop_
_entity_poly.entity_id
_entity_poly.type
_entity_poly.pdbx_seq_one_letter_code
_entity_poly.pdbx_strand_id
1 'polypeptide(L)'
;MSAYDFTAEALDGGPAPLADYRGKALLIVNTASKCGFTPQYQGLEALWRKHRDRGLVVLGFPCNQFGAQEPGSAEEIARFCSLTYDVSFPIMAKIDVNGPGAHPLYVWLKGQKGGGLLGPAIKWNFTKFLVGRDGEVAGRFPPTATPASLEEAIEALL
;
A
#
# COMPACT_ATOMS: atom_id res chain seq x y z
N MET A 1 -5.18 -0.64 -19.22
CA MET A 1 -4.67 -1.40 -18.06
C MET A 1 -5.12 -0.70 -16.78
N SER A 2 -5.49 -1.46 -15.77
CA SER A 2 -5.91 -0.94 -14.47
C SER A 2 -5.18 -1.68 -13.34
N ALA A 3 -5.34 -1.20 -12.11
CA ALA A 3 -4.75 -1.87 -10.95
C ALA A 3 -5.22 -3.32 -10.82
N TYR A 4 -6.43 -3.63 -11.24
CA TYR A 4 -7.01 -4.97 -11.13
C TYR A 4 -6.37 -6.00 -12.08
N ASP A 5 -5.54 -5.56 -13.03
CA ASP A 5 -4.83 -6.45 -13.96
C ASP A 5 -3.57 -7.07 -13.35
N PHE A 6 -3.21 -6.69 -12.14
CA PHE A 6 -2.00 -7.18 -11.48
C PHE A 6 -2.34 -8.21 -10.41
N THR A 7 -1.41 -9.17 -10.23
CA THR A 7 -1.52 -10.17 -9.17
C THR A 7 -0.33 -10.00 -8.23
N ALA A 8 -0.63 -9.85 -6.94
CA ALA A 8 0.37 -9.83 -5.89
C ALA A 8 0.55 -11.23 -5.30
N GLU A 9 1.47 -11.37 -4.37
CA GLU A 9 1.62 -12.55 -3.54
C GLU A 9 1.16 -12.21 -2.13
N ALA A 10 0.32 -13.04 -1.55
CA ALA A 10 -0.10 -12.88 -0.17
C ALA A 10 1.06 -13.17 0.78
N LEU A 11 0.97 -12.69 2.00
CA LEU A 11 2.04 -12.88 2.99
C LEU A 11 2.33 -14.37 3.26
N ASP A 12 1.33 -15.23 3.11
CA ASP A 12 1.46 -16.69 3.25
C ASP A 12 2.02 -17.39 2.01
N GLY A 13 2.30 -16.65 0.93
CA GLY A 13 2.86 -17.16 -0.30
C GLY A 13 1.86 -17.49 -1.40
N GLY A 14 0.56 -17.46 -1.13
CA GLY A 14 -0.46 -17.73 -2.13
C GLY A 14 -0.68 -16.53 -3.08
N PRO A 15 -1.33 -16.75 -4.25
CA PRO A 15 -1.64 -15.65 -5.15
C PRO A 15 -2.71 -14.73 -4.56
N ALA A 16 -2.54 -13.43 -4.79
CA ALA A 16 -3.47 -12.39 -4.37
C ALA A 16 -3.79 -11.47 -5.56
N PRO A 17 -4.65 -11.91 -6.48
CA PRO A 17 -4.99 -11.09 -7.64
C PRO A 17 -5.79 -9.87 -7.20
N LEU A 18 -5.37 -8.69 -7.68
CA LEU A 18 -6.09 -7.46 -7.38
C LEU A 18 -7.48 -7.43 -8.05
N ALA A 19 -7.71 -8.32 -9.02
CA ALA A 19 -9.04 -8.50 -9.61
C ALA A 19 -10.10 -8.89 -8.58
N ASP A 20 -9.70 -9.49 -7.46
CA ASP A 20 -10.62 -9.82 -6.36
C ASP A 20 -11.23 -8.57 -5.71
N TYR A 21 -10.61 -7.41 -5.91
CA TYR A 21 -11.08 -6.13 -5.38
C TYR A 21 -11.76 -5.25 -6.45
N ARG A 22 -12.08 -5.81 -7.61
CA ARG A 22 -12.70 -5.06 -8.71
C ARG A 22 -13.96 -4.33 -8.24
N GLY A 23 -14.06 -3.06 -8.60
CA GLY A 23 -15.17 -2.21 -8.18
C GLY A 23 -14.97 -1.53 -6.82
N LYS A 24 -13.84 -1.78 -6.16
CA LYS A 24 -13.48 -1.13 -4.89
C LYS A 24 -12.38 -0.12 -5.09
N ALA A 25 -12.35 0.91 -4.25
CA ALA A 25 -11.24 1.84 -4.19
C ALA A 25 -10.09 1.21 -3.39
N LEU A 26 -8.84 1.42 -3.83
CA LEU A 26 -7.68 0.83 -3.19
C LEU A 26 -6.76 1.92 -2.65
N LEU A 27 -6.29 1.77 -1.42
CA LEU A 27 -5.19 2.55 -0.87
C LEU A 27 -3.98 1.61 -0.76
N ILE A 28 -3.00 1.83 -1.64
CA ILE A 28 -1.82 0.96 -1.78
C ILE A 28 -0.63 1.65 -1.12
N VAL A 29 -0.01 0.97 -0.15
CA VAL A 29 1.05 1.57 0.70
C VAL A 29 2.22 0.60 0.78
N ASN A 30 3.44 1.10 0.55
CA ASN A 30 4.64 0.32 0.85
C ASN A 30 5.00 0.52 2.33
N THR A 31 5.18 -0.57 3.06
CA THR A 31 5.23 -0.56 4.52
C THR A 31 6.57 -1.06 5.06
N ALA A 32 6.84 -0.72 6.32
CA ALA A 32 8.01 -1.18 7.05
C ALA A 32 7.71 -1.26 8.54
N SER A 33 8.41 -2.17 9.24
CA SER A 33 8.20 -2.41 10.67
C SER A 33 9.11 -1.59 11.57
N LYS A 34 10.16 -0.96 11.02
CA LYS A 34 11.20 -0.27 11.80
C LYS A 34 11.45 1.17 11.33
N CYS A 35 10.44 1.81 10.76
CA CYS A 35 10.51 3.17 10.24
C CYS A 35 9.91 4.16 11.25
N GLY A 36 10.36 5.43 11.22
CA GLY A 36 9.72 6.48 11.99
C GLY A 36 8.26 6.71 11.64
N PHE A 37 7.84 6.34 10.43
CA PHE A 37 6.44 6.41 9.99
C PHE A 37 5.63 5.15 10.30
N THR A 38 6.24 4.10 10.85
CA THR A 38 5.56 2.83 11.16
C THR A 38 4.29 3.02 12.01
N PRO A 39 4.20 3.99 12.94
CA PRO A 39 2.95 4.26 13.66
C PRO A 39 1.76 4.60 12.74
N GLN A 40 1.98 4.93 11.47
CA GLN A 40 0.89 5.13 10.52
C GLN A 40 0.04 3.88 10.27
N TYR A 41 0.53 2.69 10.62
CA TYR A 41 -0.29 1.48 10.62
C TYR A 41 -1.59 1.67 11.39
N GLN A 42 -1.54 2.39 12.51
CA GLN A 42 -2.74 2.65 13.31
C GLN A 42 -3.78 3.44 12.54
N GLY A 43 -3.35 4.49 11.85
CA GLY A 43 -4.26 5.32 11.05
C GLY A 43 -4.77 4.59 9.81
N LEU A 44 -3.93 3.76 9.18
CA LEU A 44 -4.34 2.92 8.05
C LEU A 44 -5.41 1.91 8.48
N GLU A 45 -5.23 1.28 9.62
CA GLU A 45 -6.21 0.34 10.16
C GLU A 45 -7.53 1.05 10.50
N ALA A 46 -7.47 2.27 11.04
CA ALA A 46 -8.65 3.07 11.33
C ALA A 46 -9.44 3.40 10.05
N LEU A 47 -8.75 3.80 8.98
CA LEU A 47 -9.39 4.03 7.67
C LEU A 47 -10.04 2.77 7.13
N TRP A 48 -9.34 1.63 7.23
CA TRP A 48 -9.84 0.33 6.78
C TRP A 48 -11.14 -0.03 7.50
N ARG A 49 -11.13 0.03 8.83
CA ARG A 49 -12.30 -0.34 9.64
C ARG A 49 -13.50 0.58 9.38
N LYS A 50 -13.23 1.86 9.17
CA LYS A 50 -14.28 2.86 8.95
C LYS A 50 -14.92 2.72 7.57
N HIS A 51 -14.14 2.43 6.53
CA HIS A 51 -14.60 2.54 5.15
C HIS A 51 -14.70 1.22 4.38
N ARG A 52 -14.26 0.09 4.96
CA ARG A 52 -14.29 -1.20 4.24
C ARG A 52 -15.67 -1.58 3.75
N ASP A 53 -16.71 -1.34 4.54
CA ASP A 53 -18.07 -1.65 4.16
C ASP A 53 -18.63 -0.69 3.09
N ARG A 54 -17.95 0.42 2.88
CA ARG A 54 -18.27 1.39 1.83
C ARG A 54 -17.46 1.17 0.56
N GLY A 55 -16.59 0.18 0.53
CA GLY A 55 -15.85 -0.23 -0.66
C GLY A 55 -14.38 0.18 -0.70
N LEU A 56 -13.77 0.54 0.44
CA LEU A 56 -12.32 0.78 0.51
C LEU A 56 -11.59 -0.51 0.86
N VAL A 57 -10.47 -0.77 0.16
CA VAL A 57 -9.50 -1.79 0.54
C VAL A 57 -8.15 -1.12 0.74
N VAL A 58 -7.52 -1.36 1.89
CA VAL A 58 -6.13 -0.94 2.15
C VAL A 58 -5.23 -2.13 1.90
N LEU A 59 -4.20 -1.95 1.07
CA LEU A 59 -3.23 -3.01 0.74
C LEU A 59 -1.85 -2.58 1.19
N GLY A 60 -1.24 -3.33 2.10
CA GLY A 60 0.12 -3.10 2.57
C GLY A 60 1.12 -3.99 1.83
N PHE A 61 2.17 -3.38 1.31
CA PHE A 61 3.27 -4.08 0.64
C PHE A 61 4.57 -3.85 1.41
N PRO A 62 5.02 -4.79 2.24
CA PRO A 62 6.30 -4.65 2.92
C PRO A 62 7.44 -4.49 1.91
N CYS A 63 8.37 -3.58 2.21
CA CYS A 63 9.49 -3.28 1.33
C CYS A 63 10.73 -2.96 2.16
N ASN A 64 11.88 -3.57 1.81
CA ASN A 64 13.12 -3.40 2.56
C ASN A 64 14.13 -2.45 1.88
N GLN A 65 13.71 -1.72 0.85
CA GLN A 65 14.62 -0.88 0.05
C GLN A 65 14.97 0.46 0.69
N PHE A 66 14.30 0.85 1.77
CA PHE A 66 14.48 2.16 2.39
C PHE A 66 15.07 2.00 3.78
N GLY A 67 16.38 2.16 3.90
CA GLY A 67 17.11 2.05 5.15
C GLY A 67 17.10 0.65 5.75
N ALA A 68 16.78 -0.38 4.96
CA ALA A 68 16.65 -1.76 5.44
C ALA A 68 15.72 -1.87 6.67
N GLN A 69 14.59 -1.15 6.64
CA GLN A 69 13.67 -1.05 7.78
C GLN A 69 12.55 -2.10 7.76
N GLU A 70 12.62 -3.07 6.83
CA GLU A 70 11.73 -4.25 6.81
C GLU A 70 12.55 -5.53 6.59
N PRO A 71 13.50 -5.86 7.49
CA PRO A 71 14.40 -7.00 7.29
C PRO A 71 13.78 -8.35 7.64
N GLY A 72 12.63 -8.37 8.29
CA GLY A 72 12.02 -9.58 8.82
C GLY A 72 11.47 -10.52 7.76
N SER A 73 11.25 -11.78 8.17
CA SER A 73 10.54 -12.78 7.36
C SER A 73 9.05 -12.47 7.29
N ALA A 74 8.33 -13.18 6.40
CA ALA A 74 6.87 -13.05 6.30
C ALA A 74 6.20 -13.34 7.65
N GLU A 75 6.66 -14.35 8.39
CA GLU A 75 6.11 -14.69 9.71
C GLU A 75 6.36 -13.57 10.73
N GLU A 76 7.55 -12.98 10.73
CA GLU A 76 7.89 -11.88 11.61
C GLU A 76 7.05 -10.64 11.32
N ILE A 77 6.85 -10.32 10.03
CA ILE A 77 6.02 -9.20 9.60
C ILE A 77 4.56 -9.42 10.02
N ALA A 78 4.02 -10.61 9.79
CA ALA A 78 2.66 -10.97 10.18
C ALA A 78 2.46 -10.80 11.70
N ARG A 79 3.41 -11.29 12.48
CA ARG A 79 3.37 -11.18 13.94
C ARG A 79 3.44 -9.74 14.41
N PHE A 80 4.34 -8.95 13.81
CA PHE A 80 4.47 -7.53 14.15
C PHE A 80 3.17 -6.76 13.88
N CYS A 81 2.59 -6.93 12.69
CA CYS A 81 1.35 -6.25 12.32
C CYS A 81 0.19 -6.64 13.24
N SER A 82 0.08 -7.93 13.57
CA SER A 82 -0.99 -8.42 14.43
C SER A 82 -0.83 -7.96 15.88
N LEU A 83 0.36 -8.16 16.48
CA LEU A 83 0.56 -7.94 17.90
C LEU A 83 0.77 -6.48 18.27
N THR A 84 1.37 -5.68 17.39
CA THR A 84 1.71 -4.29 17.70
C THR A 84 0.60 -3.33 17.31
N TYR A 85 -0.04 -3.53 16.15
CA TYR A 85 -1.03 -2.60 15.61
C TYR A 85 -2.40 -3.22 15.34
N ASP A 86 -2.55 -4.51 15.60
CA ASP A 86 -3.82 -5.23 15.35
C ASP A 86 -4.33 -4.99 13.93
N VAL A 87 -3.43 -5.09 12.95
CA VAL A 87 -3.73 -4.84 11.54
C VAL A 87 -4.65 -5.94 11.02
N SER A 88 -5.77 -5.56 10.41
CA SER A 88 -6.71 -6.50 9.79
C SER A 88 -6.86 -6.30 8.28
N PHE A 89 -6.35 -5.20 7.70
CA PHE A 89 -6.32 -5.07 6.24
C PHE A 89 -5.27 -6.00 5.63
N PRO A 90 -5.43 -6.36 4.35
CA PRO A 90 -4.50 -7.30 3.69
C PRO A 90 -3.05 -6.78 3.65
N ILE A 91 -2.12 -7.61 4.11
CA ILE A 91 -0.67 -7.41 3.98
C ILE A 91 -0.16 -8.44 2.98
N MET A 92 0.56 -7.96 1.96
CA MET A 92 1.12 -8.80 0.91
C MET A 92 2.55 -9.22 1.24
N ALA A 93 3.12 -10.14 0.45
CA ALA A 93 4.52 -10.51 0.57
C ALA A 93 5.43 -9.32 0.26
N LYS A 94 6.63 -9.35 0.85
CA LYS A 94 7.64 -8.30 0.64
C LYS A 94 8.01 -8.20 -0.83
N ILE A 95 8.10 -6.96 -1.33
CA ILE A 95 8.45 -6.66 -2.72
C ILE A 95 9.48 -5.54 -2.80
N ASP A 96 10.08 -5.39 -3.99
CA ASP A 96 10.78 -4.17 -4.36
C ASP A 96 9.81 -3.24 -5.08
N VAL A 97 9.99 -1.94 -4.88
CA VAL A 97 9.16 -0.91 -5.51
C VAL A 97 9.95 -0.05 -6.50
N ASN A 98 11.29 -0.11 -6.44
CA ASN A 98 12.20 0.61 -7.33
C ASN A 98 13.22 -0.36 -7.91
N GLY A 99 13.84 0.05 -9.05
CA GLY A 99 14.92 -0.69 -9.67
C GLY A 99 14.44 -1.86 -10.53
N PRO A 100 15.39 -2.69 -11.04
CA PRO A 100 15.07 -3.74 -12.01
C PRO A 100 14.18 -4.85 -11.44
N GLY A 101 14.18 -5.04 -10.12
CA GLY A 101 13.34 -6.04 -9.44
C GLY A 101 11.99 -5.52 -8.98
N ALA A 102 11.61 -4.29 -9.33
CA ALA A 102 10.35 -3.70 -8.89
C ALA A 102 9.16 -4.53 -9.36
N HIS A 103 8.19 -4.71 -8.45
CA HIS A 103 6.96 -5.43 -8.77
C HIS A 103 6.21 -4.71 -9.90
N PRO A 104 5.64 -5.44 -10.88
CA PRO A 104 4.94 -4.82 -12.01
C PRO A 104 3.87 -3.83 -11.61
N LEU A 105 3.13 -4.09 -10.53
CA LEU A 105 2.14 -3.14 -10.01
C LEU A 105 2.78 -1.77 -9.72
N TYR A 106 3.94 -1.77 -9.05
CA TYR A 106 4.61 -0.51 -8.71
C TYR A 106 5.25 0.18 -9.91
N VAL A 107 5.73 -0.59 -10.90
CA VAL A 107 6.18 0.00 -12.18
C VAL A 107 5.02 0.77 -12.81
N TRP A 108 3.84 0.16 -12.85
CA TRP A 108 2.64 0.79 -13.41
C TRP A 108 2.18 2.00 -12.59
N LEU A 109 2.10 1.85 -11.26
CA LEU A 109 1.68 2.96 -10.37
C LEU A 109 2.56 4.20 -10.56
N LYS A 110 3.88 4.01 -10.58
CA LYS A 110 4.84 5.11 -10.77
C LYS A 110 4.70 5.76 -12.14
N GLY A 111 4.34 4.99 -13.16
CA GLY A 111 4.10 5.48 -14.51
C GLY A 111 2.80 6.29 -14.60
N GLN A 112 1.81 5.98 -13.79
CA GLN A 112 0.52 6.70 -13.77
C GLN A 112 0.61 8.01 -12.99
N LYS A 113 1.30 8.00 -11.83
CA LYS A 113 1.50 9.19 -11.00
C LYS A 113 2.96 9.24 -10.54
N GLY A 114 3.71 10.14 -11.13
CA GLY A 114 5.08 10.43 -10.72
C GLY A 114 5.14 11.27 -9.44
N GLY A 115 6.32 11.41 -8.89
CA GLY A 115 6.58 12.17 -7.66
C GLY A 115 6.77 13.68 -7.88
N GLY A 116 6.25 14.25 -8.96
CA GLY A 116 6.42 15.66 -9.28
C GLY A 116 7.89 15.97 -9.60
N LEU A 117 8.43 17.04 -9.03
CA LEU A 117 9.81 17.46 -9.26
C LEU A 117 10.85 16.44 -8.80
N LEU A 118 10.47 15.54 -7.88
CA LEU A 118 11.38 14.52 -7.36
C LEU A 118 11.46 13.28 -8.26
N GLY A 119 10.64 13.21 -9.30
CA GLY A 119 10.62 12.07 -10.21
C GLY A 119 9.73 10.92 -9.73
N PRO A 120 9.57 9.85 -10.57
CA PRO A 120 8.59 8.79 -10.30
C PRO A 120 9.02 7.80 -9.22
N ALA A 121 10.33 7.62 -8.95
CA ALA A 121 10.81 6.66 -7.97
C ALA A 121 10.16 6.88 -6.60
N ILE A 122 9.87 5.78 -5.90
CA ILE A 122 9.40 5.86 -4.51
C ILE A 122 10.58 6.32 -3.64
N LYS A 123 10.35 7.32 -2.80
CA LYS A 123 11.43 7.97 -2.05
C LYS A 123 11.63 7.40 -0.65
N TRP A 124 10.57 6.86 -0.03
CA TRP A 124 10.64 6.30 1.32
C TRP A 124 9.45 5.39 1.62
N ASN A 125 9.50 4.74 2.78
CA ASN A 125 8.40 3.93 3.30
C ASN A 125 7.13 4.76 3.49
N PHE A 126 5.98 4.12 3.42
CA PHE A 126 4.66 4.74 3.63
C PHE A 126 4.29 5.81 2.60
N THR A 127 4.78 5.66 1.38
CA THR A 127 4.23 6.36 0.22
C THR A 127 2.90 5.70 -0.15
N LYS A 128 1.88 6.50 -0.47
CA LYS A 128 0.53 5.99 -0.72
C LYS A 128 0.11 6.29 -2.16
N PHE A 129 -0.55 5.31 -2.78
CA PHE A 129 -1.27 5.49 -4.04
C PHE A 129 -2.74 5.23 -3.79
N LEU A 130 -3.58 6.13 -4.28
CA LEU A 130 -5.04 5.98 -4.19
C LEU A 130 -5.58 5.61 -5.56
N VAL A 131 -6.33 4.50 -5.62
CA VAL A 131 -6.91 3.97 -6.85
C VAL A 131 -8.43 4.04 -6.72
N GLY A 132 -9.09 4.56 -7.76
CA GLY A 132 -10.54 4.66 -7.79
C GLY A 132 -11.20 3.31 -8.08
N ARG A 133 -12.53 3.29 -8.00
CA ARG A 133 -13.34 2.08 -8.26
C ARG A 133 -13.23 1.57 -9.69
N ASP A 134 -12.78 2.41 -10.62
CA ASP A 134 -12.51 2.06 -12.02
C ASP A 134 -11.13 1.43 -12.22
N GLY A 135 -10.33 1.33 -11.15
CA GLY A 135 -8.98 0.78 -11.21
C GLY A 135 -7.91 1.76 -11.66
N GLU A 136 -8.25 3.03 -11.87
CA GLU A 136 -7.29 4.06 -12.29
C GLU A 136 -6.72 4.79 -11.07
N VAL A 137 -5.45 5.21 -11.18
CA VAL A 137 -4.77 5.91 -10.09
C VAL A 137 -5.31 7.34 -9.99
N ALA A 138 -5.92 7.65 -8.85
CA ALA A 138 -6.48 8.96 -8.56
C ALA A 138 -5.49 9.90 -7.89
N GLY A 139 -4.49 9.37 -7.16
CA GLY A 139 -3.53 10.21 -6.46
C GLY A 139 -2.33 9.46 -5.92
N ARG A 140 -1.29 10.22 -5.61
CA ARG A 140 -0.08 9.74 -4.95
C ARG A 140 0.27 10.70 -3.81
N PHE A 141 0.60 10.17 -2.65
CA PHE A 141 0.83 10.96 -1.44
C PHE A 141 2.15 10.57 -0.79
N PRO A 142 2.94 11.56 -0.33
CA PRO A 142 4.24 11.29 0.29
C PRO A 142 4.08 10.63 1.68
N PRO A 143 5.17 10.08 2.25
CA PRO A 143 5.13 9.50 3.60
C PRO A 143 4.58 10.44 4.66
N THR A 144 4.86 11.74 4.54
CA THR A 144 4.41 12.75 5.50
C THR A 144 2.90 12.99 5.49
N ALA A 145 2.20 12.57 4.42
CA ALA A 145 0.74 12.63 4.40
C ALA A 145 0.19 11.55 5.33
N THR A 146 -0.40 11.96 6.44
CA THR A 146 -0.95 11.01 7.42
C THR A 146 -2.17 10.29 6.84
N PRO A 147 -2.48 9.07 7.27
CA PRO A 147 -3.70 8.39 6.83
C PRO A 147 -4.97 9.23 7.03
N ALA A 148 -5.09 9.90 8.16
CA ALA A 148 -6.25 10.76 8.43
C ALA A 148 -6.38 11.90 7.42
N SER A 149 -5.27 12.44 6.93
CA SER A 149 -5.29 13.52 5.94
C SER A 149 -5.79 13.08 4.56
N LEU A 150 -5.84 11.77 4.29
CA LEU A 150 -6.30 11.21 3.02
C LEU A 150 -7.80 10.93 3.01
N GLU A 151 -8.48 11.03 4.14
CA GLU A 151 -9.86 10.57 4.26
C GLU A 151 -10.80 11.29 3.29
N GLU A 152 -10.65 12.59 3.12
CA GLU A 152 -11.49 13.36 2.20
C GLU A 152 -11.33 12.87 0.74
N ALA A 153 -10.08 12.65 0.31
CA ALA A 153 -9.81 12.14 -1.03
C ALA A 153 -10.36 10.72 -1.21
N ILE A 154 -10.29 9.89 -0.18
CA ILE A 154 -10.84 8.54 -0.19
C ILE A 154 -12.37 8.60 -0.32
N GLU A 155 -13.03 9.40 0.50
CA GLU A 155 -14.50 9.52 0.48
C GLU A 155 -15.01 10.01 -0.86
N ALA A 156 -14.25 10.86 -1.55
CA ALA A 156 -14.63 11.34 -2.89
C ALA A 156 -14.70 10.21 -3.93
N LEU A 157 -14.05 9.06 -3.67
CA LEU A 157 -14.06 7.90 -4.57
C LEU A 157 -15.07 6.82 -4.14
N LEU A 158 -15.66 6.94 -2.99
CA LEU A 158 -16.63 6.00 -2.47
C LEU A 158 -18.06 6.45 -2.79
#